data_945168ac8f8fa09bd204a03c7a4fd693
#
_entry.id   945168ac8f8fa09bd204a03c7a4fd693
#
_cell.length_a   1.000
_cell.length_b   1.000
_cell.length_c   1.000
_cell.angle_alpha   90.00
_cell.angle_beta   90.00
_cell.angle_gamma   90.00
#
_symmetry.space_group_name_H-M   'P 1'
#
loop_
_entity.id
_entity.type
_entity.pdbx_description
1 polymer ?
#
loop_
_entity_poly.entity_id
_entity_poly.type
_entity_poly.pdbx_seq_one_letter_code
_entity_poly.pdbx_strand_id
1 'polypeptide(L)'
;MRQYLDLMEQVLARGAEKRDRTGTGTLSIFGHQMRFDLSEGFPLLTTKKVHLKSVVHELLWFLAGDTNVKYLNQHGVTIWDEWADEHGELGPVYGRQWRSWPAPDGRAVDQIAQVVDMIRRNPDSRRLIVTAWNPAEIDMMALPPCHCLFQFYVAEGRLSCQLYQRSADIFLGVPFNIASYALLTMMVAQVTKLAPGEFIHTFGDAHLYLNHLEQARLQLSRAPRRLPRMKLNPEVTDLFAFRAEDFVLEDYEPHPLIKAKVAV
;
A
#
# COMPACT_ATOMS: atom_id res chain seq x y z
N MET A 1 9.86 11.58 -5.95
CA MET A 1 8.85 11.78 -4.85
C MET A 1 8.17 13.15 -4.90
N ARG A 2 8.39 13.96 -5.95
CA ARG A 2 7.74 15.28 -6.07
C ARG A 2 6.22 15.16 -6.18
N GLN A 3 5.72 14.19 -6.94
CA GLN A 3 4.28 13.94 -7.12
C GLN A 3 3.50 13.74 -5.81
N TYR A 4 4.12 13.17 -4.77
CA TYR A 4 3.51 13.06 -3.44
C TYR A 4 3.43 14.43 -2.73
N LEU A 5 4.48 15.25 -2.84
CA LEU A 5 4.48 16.61 -2.28
C LEU A 5 3.48 17.51 -3.02
N ASP A 6 3.38 17.36 -4.33
CA ASP A 6 2.40 18.10 -5.15
C ASP A 6 0.96 17.78 -4.74
N LEU A 7 0.64 16.50 -4.43
CA LEU A 7 -0.65 16.12 -3.86
C LEU A 7 -0.91 16.82 -2.53
N MET A 8 0.08 16.82 -1.63
CA MET A 8 -0.05 17.47 -0.32
C MET A 8 -0.23 18.98 -0.45
N GLU A 9 0.51 19.65 -1.35
CA GLU A 9 0.35 21.08 -1.68
C GLU A 9 -1.06 21.37 -2.22
N GLN A 10 -1.58 20.53 -3.13
CA GLN A 10 -2.92 20.68 -3.68
C GLN A 10 -4.00 20.57 -2.62
N VAL A 11 -3.89 19.61 -1.69
CA VAL A 11 -4.87 19.45 -0.60
C VAL A 11 -4.83 20.64 0.34
N LEU A 12 -3.64 21.14 0.71
CA LEU A 12 -3.52 22.35 1.54
C LEU A 12 -4.08 23.60 0.87
N ALA A 13 -3.93 23.72 -0.46
CA ALA A 13 -4.34 24.90 -1.21
C ALA A 13 -5.81 24.91 -1.65
N ARG A 14 -6.41 23.73 -1.91
CA ARG A 14 -7.72 23.60 -2.57
C ARG A 14 -8.65 22.60 -1.86
N GLY A 15 -8.19 21.92 -0.81
CA GLY A 15 -8.98 20.93 -0.10
C GLY A 15 -10.23 21.56 0.52
N ALA A 16 -11.36 20.90 0.33
CA ALA A 16 -12.58 21.23 1.04
C ALA A 16 -12.49 20.72 2.48
N GLU A 17 -12.88 21.55 3.44
CA GLU A 17 -12.98 21.11 4.82
C GLU A 17 -14.18 20.18 4.97
N LYS A 18 -13.96 19.00 5.55
CA LYS A 18 -14.98 17.98 5.80
C LYS A 18 -14.93 17.50 7.23
N ARG A 19 -16.11 17.18 7.75
CA ARG A 19 -16.22 16.38 8.97
C ARG A 19 -15.92 14.92 8.64
N ASP A 20 -15.33 14.21 9.58
CA ASP A 20 -15.02 12.80 9.45
C ASP A 20 -15.51 12.02 10.68
N ARG A 21 -15.44 10.69 10.61
CA ARG A 21 -15.87 9.77 11.67
C ARG A 21 -15.15 10.01 13.00
N THR A 22 -13.88 10.44 12.94
CA THR A 22 -13.05 10.64 14.13
C THR A 22 -13.33 11.95 14.85
N GLY A 23 -14.11 12.87 14.26
CA GLY A 23 -14.36 14.22 14.78
C GLY A 23 -13.17 15.19 14.66
N THR A 24 -12.03 14.74 14.11
CA THR A 24 -10.84 15.58 13.92
C THR A 24 -11.03 16.60 12.79
N GLY A 25 -11.78 16.22 11.74
CA GLY A 25 -11.93 16.99 10.52
C GLY A 25 -10.76 16.83 9.56
N THR A 26 -11.02 17.07 8.28
CA THR A 26 -10.04 16.91 7.20
C THR A 26 -10.11 18.04 6.18
N LEU A 27 -8.99 18.31 5.50
CA LEU A 27 -8.98 18.95 4.19
C LEU A 27 -8.90 17.85 3.13
N SER A 28 -9.78 17.86 2.14
CA SER A 28 -9.93 16.76 1.19
C SER A 28 -10.09 17.25 -0.25
N ILE A 29 -9.50 16.52 -1.19
CA ILE A 29 -9.81 16.59 -2.62
C ILE A 29 -10.34 15.25 -3.10
N PHE A 30 -11.21 15.24 -4.10
CA PHE A 30 -11.74 14.02 -4.69
C PHE A 30 -11.17 13.78 -6.08
N GLY A 31 -10.52 12.64 -6.25
CA GLY A 31 -9.87 12.26 -7.50
C GLY A 31 -8.47 12.85 -7.67
N HIS A 32 -7.45 12.00 -7.63
CA HIS A 32 -6.06 12.34 -7.94
C HIS A 32 -5.31 11.09 -8.40
N GLN A 33 -4.24 11.28 -9.17
CA GLN A 33 -3.37 10.17 -9.56
C GLN A 33 -1.91 10.57 -9.49
N MET A 34 -1.07 9.68 -8.95
CA MET A 34 0.39 9.78 -8.95
C MET A 34 1.00 8.62 -9.73
N ARG A 35 2.18 8.83 -10.33
CA ARG A 35 2.95 7.80 -11.03
C ARG A 35 4.39 7.76 -10.52
N PHE A 36 4.91 6.56 -10.35
CA PHE A 36 6.27 6.29 -9.90
C PHE A 36 6.92 5.28 -10.84
N ASP A 37 7.92 5.68 -11.62
CA ASP A 37 8.73 4.75 -12.40
C ASP A 37 9.69 4.01 -11.45
N LEU A 38 9.51 2.71 -11.33
CA LEU A 38 10.30 1.88 -10.42
C LEU A 38 11.74 1.66 -10.91
N SER A 39 12.06 2.03 -12.15
CA SER A 39 13.42 2.04 -12.66
C SER A 39 14.27 3.20 -12.12
N GLU A 40 13.63 4.29 -11.67
CA GLU A 40 14.31 5.46 -11.07
C GLU A 40 14.73 5.23 -9.62
N GLY A 41 14.21 4.20 -8.97
CA GLY A 41 14.47 3.83 -7.58
C GLY A 41 13.20 3.42 -6.83
N PHE A 42 13.37 2.96 -5.61
CA PHE A 42 12.25 2.55 -4.77
C PHE A 42 11.54 3.79 -4.17
N PRO A 43 10.23 3.96 -4.38
CA PRO A 43 9.52 5.18 -3.99
C PRO A 43 9.21 5.23 -2.48
N LEU A 44 10.25 5.14 -1.65
CA LEU A 44 10.19 5.36 -0.21
C LEU A 44 10.49 6.83 0.08
N LEU A 45 9.59 7.51 0.80
CA LEU A 45 9.72 8.93 1.08
C LEU A 45 11.05 9.29 1.73
N THR A 46 11.68 10.38 1.26
CA THR A 46 12.91 10.91 1.84
C THR A 46 12.68 12.22 2.61
N THR A 47 11.54 12.89 2.45
CA THR A 47 11.20 14.12 3.19
C THR A 47 10.78 13.88 4.64
N LYS A 48 10.47 12.63 4.99
CA LYS A 48 10.41 12.11 6.36
C LYS A 48 10.75 10.62 6.34
N LYS A 49 11.31 10.11 7.45
CA LYS A 49 11.61 8.68 7.60
C LYS A 49 10.32 7.87 7.64
N VAL A 50 10.24 6.82 6.83
CA VAL A 50 9.17 5.80 6.82
C VAL A 50 9.72 4.51 7.43
N HIS A 51 8.91 3.81 8.22
CA HIS A 51 9.30 2.58 8.89
C HIS A 51 9.12 1.38 7.96
N LEU A 52 10.12 1.12 7.10
CA LEU A 52 10.07 0.05 6.09
C LEU A 52 9.74 -1.32 6.67
N LYS A 53 10.24 -1.64 7.87
CA LYS A 53 9.95 -2.93 8.53
C LYS A 53 8.44 -3.18 8.64
N SER A 54 7.65 -2.17 9.01
CA SER A 54 6.19 -2.30 9.07
C SER A 54 5.59 -2.55 7.69
N VAL A 55 6.08 -1.85 6.65
CA VAL A 55 5.61 -2.05 5.26
C VAL A 55 5.84 -3.49 4.80
N VAL A 56 7.05 -4.02 5.03
CA VAL A 56 7.42 -5.38 4.62
C VAL A 56 6.58 -6.43 5.35
N HIS A 57 6.49 -6.35 6.67
CA HIS A 57 5.74 -7.34 7.45
C HIS A 57 4.23 -7.28 7.18
N GLU A 58 3.65 -6.09 6.99
CA GLU A 58 2.25 -5.95 6.61
C GLU A 58 1.96 -6.59 5.24
N LEU A 59 2.82 -6.34 4.24
CA LEU A 59 2.65 -6.93 2.92
C LEU A 59 2.77 -8.47 2.96
N LEU A 60 3.75 -9.01 3.69
CA LEU A 60 3.91 -10.46 3.86
C LEU A 60 2.71 -11.06 4.59
N TRP A 61 2.17 -10.38 5.59
CA TRP A 61 0.99 -10.78 6.32
C TRP A 61 -0.27 -10.81 5.42
N PHE A 62 -0.47 -9.81 4.55
CA PHE A 62 -1.53 -9.85 3.54
C PHE A 62 -1.34 -11.02 2.56
N LEU A 63 -0.11 -11.26 2.09
CA LEU A 63 0.20 -12.37 1.17
C LEU A 63 0.07 -13.74 1.82
N ALA A 64 0.21 -13.86 3.13
CA ALA A 64 -0.09 -15.06 3.87
C ALA A 64 -1.61 -15.35 4.00
N GLY A 65 -2.46 -14.36 3.68
CA GLY A 65 -3.91 -14.47 3.87
C GLY A 65 -4.35 -14.34 5.32
N ASP A 66 -3.45 -13.88 6.19
CA ASP A 66 -3.68 -13.75 7.63
C ASP A 66 -4.50 -12.47 7.94
N THR A 67 -5.26 -12.52 9.03
CA THR A 67 -6.13 -11.43 9.51
C THR A 67 -5.94 -11.16 11.01
N ASN A 68 -5.08 -11.95 11.68
CA ASN A 68 -4.76 -11.78 13.09
C ASN A 68 -3.46 -11.00 13.26
N VAL A 69 -3.45 -10.02 14.16
CA VAL A 69 -2.27 -9.14 14.39
C VAL A 69 -1.10 -9.84 15.07
N LYS A 70 -1.25 -11.08 15.53
CA LYS A 70 -0.23 -11.83 16.27
C LYS A 70 1.10 -11.91 15.53
N TYR A 71 1.08 -12.22 14.23
CA TYR A 71 2.28 -12.23 13.40
C TYR A 71 2.97 -10.84 13.39
N LEU A 72 2.22 -9.78 13.21
CA LEU A 72 2.74 -8.42 13.18
C LEU A 72 3.38 -8.06 14.52
N ASN A 73 2.70 -8.36 15.63
CA ASN A 73 3.17 -8.07 16.98
C ASN A 73 4.45 -8.85 17.35
N GLN A 74 4.56 -10.11 16.91
CA GLN A 74 5.78 -10.91 17.08
C GLN A 74 7.00 -10.25 16.40
N HIS A 75 6.76 -9.44 15.37
CA HIS A 75 7.80 -8.70 14.66
C HIS A 75 7.91 -7.23 15.11
N GLY A 76 7.19 -6.83 16.18
CA GLY A 76 7.20 -5.46 16.71
C GLY A 76 6.51 -4.45 15.79
N VAL A 77 5.51 -4.89 15.01
CA VAL A 77 4.66 -4.07 14.16
C VAL A 77 3.29 -3.98 14.79
N THR A 78 2.87 -2.77 15.14
CA THR A 78 1.66 -2.49 15.94
C THR A 78 0.65 -1.61 15.20
N ILE A 79 0.82 -1.45 13.88
CA ILE A 79 0.03 -0.51 13.07
C ILE A 79 -1.44 -0.91 12.90
N TRP A 80 -1.83 -2.10 13.34
CA TRP A 80 -3.20 -2.63 13.29
C TRP A 80 -3.84 -2.85 14.67
N ASP A 81 -3.09 -2.66 15.78
CA ASP A 81 -3.54 -3.00 17.13
C ASP A 81 -4.78 -2.21 17.57
N GLU A 82 -4.94 -0.97 17.11
CA GLU A 82 -6.07 -0.10 17.48
C GLU A 82 -7.43 -0.60 16.95
N TRP A 83 -7.42 -1.48 15.94
CA TRP A 83 -8.64 -2.04 15.33
C TRP A 83 -8.89 -3.50 15.67
N ALA A 84 -7.86 -4.19 16.23
CA ALA A 84 -7.98 -5.60 16.58
C ALA A 84 -8.88 -5.78 17.81
N ASP A 85 -9.62 -6.89 17.84
CA ASP A 85 -10.36 -7.30 19.01
C ASP A 85 -9.44 -7.86 20.12
N GLU A 86 -10.01 -8.31 21.23
CA GLU A 86 -9.27 -8.88 22.37
C GLU A 86 -8.49 -10.18 22.04
N HIS A 87 -8.80 -10.83 20.92
CA HIS A 87 -8.11 -12.02 20.40
C HIS A 87 -7.09 -11.68 19.28
N GLY A 88 -7.00 -10.40 18.91
CA GLY A 88 -6.14 -9.92 17.86
C GLY A 88 -6.73 -10.07 16.44
N GLU A 89 -8.03 -10.34 16.33
CA GLU A 89 -8.71 -10.54 15.05
C GLU A 89 -9.22 -9.23 14.47
N LEU A 90 -9.14 -9.12 13.14
CA LEU A 90 -9.60 -7.95 12.36
C LEU A 90 -10.79 -8.27 11.46
N GLY A 91 -11.28 -9.52 11.49
CA GLY A 91 -12.27 -9.99 10.52
C GLY A 91 -11.68 -10.20 9.13
N PRO A 92 -12.52 -10.34 8.09
CA PRO A 92 -12.08 -10.77 6.75
C PRO A 92 -11.42 -9.63 5.95
N VAL A 93 -10.40 -8.97 6.52
CA VAL A 93 -9.68 -7.85 5.89
C VAL A 93 -8.75 -8.34 4.76
N TYR A 94 -8.04 -7.46 4.13
CA TYR A 94 -7.17 -7.59 2.95
C TYR A 94 -6.63 -8.99 2.63
N GLY A 95 -5.90 -9.62 3.54
CA GLY A 95 -5.29 -10.93 3.33
C GLY A 95 -6.32 -12.01 3.03
N ARG A 96 -7.41 -12.03 3.77
CA ARG A 96 -8.54 -12.95 3.55
C ARG A 96 -9.16 -12.76 2.16
N GLN A 97 -9.41 -11.51 1.76
CA GLN A 97 -10.00 -11.21 0.45
C GLN A 97 -9.05 -11.57 -0.70
N TRP A 98 -7.77 -11.29 -0.56
CA TRP A 98 -6.77 -11.56 -1.60
C TRP A 98 -6.52 -13.05 -1.81
N ARG A 99 -6.48 -13.84 -0.72
CA ARG A 99 -6.02 -15.22 -0.73
C ARG A 99 -7.14 -16.26 -0.60
N SER A 100 -8.31 -15.86 -0.15
CA SER A 100 -9.39 -16.82 0.16
C SER A 100 -10.77 -16.17 0.03
N TRP A 101 -11.03 -15.51 -1.12
CA TRP A 101 -12.33 -14.91 -1.41
C TRP A 101 -13.42 -15.98 -1.46
N PRO A 102 -14.54 -15.84 -0.70
CA PRO A 102 -15.61 -16.83 -0.68
C PRO A 102 -16.40 -16.83 -2.00
N ALA A 103 -16.48 -17.97 -2.67
CA ALA A 103 -17.34 -18.16 -3.83
C ALA A 103 -18.70 -18.80 -3.43
N PRO A 104 -19.78 -18.53 -4.19
CA PRO A 104 -21.13 -19.06 -3.89
C PRO A 104 -21.23 -20.59 -3.83
N ASP A 105 -20.31 -21.30 -4.49
CA ASP A 105 -20.24 -22.79 -4.51
C ASP A 105 -19.40 -23.36 -3.36
N GLY A 106 -19.01 -22.53 -2.39
CA GLY A 106 -18.22 -22.91 -1.23
C GLY A 106 -16.72 -23.01 -1.45
N ARG A 107 -16.22 -22.76 -2.67
CA ARG A 107 -14.78 -22.68 -2.93
C ARG A 107 -14.20 -21.37 -2.40
N ALA A 108 -12.91 -21.39 -2.13
CA ALA A 108 -12.13 -20.17 -1.90
C ALA A 108 -11.35 -19.81 -3.17
N VAL A 109 -11.38 -18.52 -3.54
CA VAL A 109 -10.63 -17.99 -4.69
C VAL A 109 -9.39 -17.29 -4.19
N ASP A 110 -8.20 -17.80 -4.56
CA ASP A 110 -6.92 -17.13 -4.33
C ASP A 110 -6.64 -16.18 -5.49
N GLN A 111 -7.02 -14.91 -5.34
CA GLN A 111 -6.89 -13.89 -6.38
C GLN A 111 -5.42 -13.62 -6.72
N ILE A 112 -4.52 -13.65 -5.71
CA ILE A 112 -3.08 -13.39 -5.92
C ILE A 112 -2.44 -14.53 -6.73
N ALA A 113 -2.71 -15.78 -6.37
CA ALA A 113 -2.18 -16.92 -7.12
C ALA A 113 -2.71 -16.92 -8.56
N GLN A 114 -4.00 -16.63 -8.74
CA GLN A 114 -4.61 -16.54 -10.07
C GLN A 114 -4.01 -15.43 -10.93
N VAL A 115 -3.78 -14.23 -10.37
CA VAL A 115 -3.22 -13.12 -11.15
C VAL A 115 -1.77 -13.38 -11.54
N VAL A 116 -0.95 -13.97 -10.66
CA VAL A 116 0.44 -14.33 -10.95
C VAL A 116 0.50 -15.39 -12.07
N ASP A 117 -0.35 -16.41 -11.98
CA ASP A 117 -0.45 -17.45 -13.00
C ASP A 117 -0.96 -16.89 -14.35
N MET A 118 -1.92 -15.98 -14.31
CA MET A 118 -2.44 -15.32 -15.51
C MET A 118 -1.38 -14.42 -16.17
N ILE A 119 -0.56 -13.68 -15.42
CA ILE A 119 0.57 -12.89 -15.95
C ILE A 119 1.54 -13.81 -16.71
N ARG A 120 1.84 -15.01 -16.18
CA ARG A 120 2.74 -15.96 -16.82
C ARG A 120 2.18 -16.53 -18.11
N ARG A 121 0.87 -16.83 -18.17
CA ARG A 121 0.23 -17.52 -19.29
C ARG A 121 -0.34 -16.58 -20.34
N ASN A 122 -0.84 -15.42 -19.92
CA ASN A 122 -1.47 -14.44 -20.79
C ASN A 122 -1.22 -13.01 -20.29
N PRO A 123 0.00 -12.47 -20.47
CA PRO A 123 0.39 -11.16 -19.98
C PRO A 123 -0.46 -10.01 -20.56
N ASP A 124 -1.03 -10.19 -21.75
CA ASP A 124 -1.90 -9.18 -22.40
C ASP A 124 -3.33 -9.13 -21.83
N SER A 125 -3.62 -9.95 -20.82
CA SER A 125 -4.95 -9.98 -20.20
C SER A 125 -5.29 -8.65 -19.53
N ARG A 126 -6.51 -8.17 -19.76
CA ARG A 126 -7.10 -7.00 -19.07
C ARG A 126 -7.79 -7.37 -17.76
N ARG A 127 -7.67 -8.62 -17.31
CA ARG A 127 -8.32 -9.18 -16.10
C ARG A 127 -7.30 -9.43 -14.96
N LEU A 128 -6.15 -8.80 -15.01
CA LEU A 128 -5.11 -8.90 -13.99
C LEU A 128 -5.47 -8.04 -12.77
N ILE A 129 -6.59 -8.35 -12.13
CA ILE A 129 -7.21 -7.55 -11.05
C ILE A 129 -7.28 -8.38 -9.77
N VAL A 130 -6.98 -7.71 -8.65
CA VAL A 130 -7.21 -8.19 -7.29
C VAL A 130 -8.04 -7.16 -6.54
N THR A 131 -9.10 -7.59 -5.86
CA THR A 131 -9.98 -6.72 -5.08
C THR A 131 -10.05 -7.16 -3.62
N ALA A 132 -10.05 -6.18 -2.71
CA ALA A 132 -10.33 -6.38 -1.30
C ALA A 132 -11.74 -5.90 -0.93
N TRP A 133 -12.42 -5.16 -1.81
CA TRP A 133 -13.74 -4.62 -1.56
C TRP A 133 -14.80 -5.69 -1.82
N ASN A 134 -15.25 -6.32 -0.75
CA ASN A 134 -16.32 -7.33 -0.76
C ASN A 134 -17.56 -6.79 -0.04
N PRO A 135 -18.58 -6.29 -0.78
CA PRO A 135 -19.77 -5.71 -0.17
C PRO A 135 -20.53 -6.65 0.78
N ALA A 136 -20.40 -7.97 0.60
CA ALA A 136 -21.07 -8.95 1.45
C ALA A 136 -20.38 -9.15 2.82
N GLU A 137 -19.12 -8.74 2.96
CA GLU A 137 -18.32 -8.95 4.18
C GLU A 137 -17.83 -7.64 4.81
N ILE A 138 -18.14 -6.48 4.25
CA ILE A 138 -17.67 -5.15 4.74
C ILE A 138 -18.00 -4.94 6.22
N ASP A 139 -19.22 -5.26 6.64
CA ASP A 139 -19.69 -5.05 8.01
C ASP A 139 -19.05 -6.02 9.03
N MET A 140 -18.32 -7.04 8.54
CA MET A 140 -17.58 -8.01 9.37
C MET A 140 -16.12 -7.59 9.55
N MET A 141 -15.67 -6.54 8.87
CA MET A 141 -14.29 -6.06 8.90
C MET A 141 -14.13 -4.99 9.99
N ALA A 142 -13.10 -5.11 10.83
CA ALA A 142 -12.76 -4.07 11.81
C ALA A 142 -12.48 -2.73 11.14
N LEU A 143 -11.91 -2.76 9.93
CA LEU A 143 -11.69 -1.59 9.09
C LEU A 143 -11.96 -1.93 7.62
N PRO A 144 -13.01 -1.35 6.99
CA PRO A 144 -13.27 -1.53 5.56
C PRO A 144 -12.07 -1.10 4.70
N PRO A 145 -11.71 -1.86 3.64
CA PRO A 145 -10.50 -1.62 2.86
C PRO A 145 -10.43 -0.21 2.29
N CYS A 146 -9.37 0.53 2.61
CA CYS A 146 -9.08 1.84 2.01
C CYS A 146 -8.53 1.67 0.59
N HIS A 147 -7.57 0.76 0.39
CA HIS A 147 -7.07 0.35 -0.92
C HIS A 147 -7.93 -0.82 -1.45
N CYS A 148 -8.91 -0.48 -2.31
CA CYS A 148 -10.01 -1.35 -2.68
C CYS A 148 -9.64 -2.41 -3.69
N LEU A 149 -8.91 -2.03 -4.74
CA LEU A 149 -8.50 -2.92 -5.82
C LEU A 149 -7.20 -2.44 -6.47
N PHE A 150 -6.48 -3.36 -7.05
CA PHE A 150 -5.36 -3.04 -7.92
C PHE A 150 -5.36 -3.92 -9.17
N GLN A 151 -4.74 -3.39 -10.22
CA GLN A 151 -4.65 -4.04 -11.52
C GLN A 151 -3.20 -4.03 -11.99
N PHE A 152 -2.74 -5.15 -12.50
CA PHE A 152 -1.46 -5.23 -13.20
C PHE A 152 -1.62 -5.01 -14.69
N TYR A 153 -0.54 -4.53 -15.31
CA TYR A 153 -0.42 -4.32 -16.73
C TYR A 153 0.98 -4.69 -17.20
N VAL A 154 1.07 -5.47 -18.26
CA VAL A 154 2.35 -5.88 -18.85
C VAL A 154 2.52 -5.23 -20.21
N ALA A 155 3.62 -4.54 -20.42
CA ALA A 155 4.03 -3.99 -21.70
C ALA A 155 5.56 -3.95 -21.79
N GLU A 156 6.09 -4.22 -22.96
CA GLU A 156 7.54 -4.13 -23.25
C GLU A 156 8.42 -4.90 -22.24
N GLY A 157 7.94 -6.05 -21.76
CA GLY A 157 8.63 -6.85 -20.76
C GLY A 157 8.65 -6.26 -19.34
N ARG A 158 7.84 -5.22 -19.08
CA ARG A 158 7.72 -4.56 -17.79
C ARG A 158 6.33 -4.77 -17.19
N LEU A 159 6.29 -4.94 -15.86
CA LEU A 159 5.07 -5.07 -15.07
C LEU A 159 4.80 -3.77 -14.34
N SER A 160 3.64 -3.18 -14.59
CA SER A 160 3.12 -2.02 -13.86
C SER A 160 1.91 -2.41 -13.00
N CYS A 161 1.65 -1.64 -11.93
CA CYS A 161 0.53 -1.82 -11.05
C CYS A 161 -0.22 -0.50 -10.85
N GLN A 162 -1.55 -0.52 -10.99
CA GLN A 162 -2.40 0.61 -10.63
C GLN A 162 -3.27 0.23 -9.44
N LEU A 163 -3.17 1.01 -8.35
CA LEU A 163 -4.01 0.93 -7.16
C LEU A 163 -5.12 1.96 -7.22
N TYR A 164 -6.36 1.57 -6.89
CA TYR A 164 -7.42 2.48 -6.49
C TYR A 164 -7.60 2.46 -4.97
N GLN A 165 -7.39 3.61 -4.35
CA GLN A 165 -7.59 3.84 -2.92
C GLN A 165 -8.74 4.82 -2.70
N ARG A 166 -9.86 4.33 -2.11
CA ARG A 166 -11.08 5.14 -1.92
C ARG A 166 -10.94 6.23 -0.87
N SER A 167 -10.08 6.01 0.14
CA SER A 167 -9.86 6.89 1.29
C SER A 167 -8.39 6.88 1.64
N ALA A 168 -7.75 8.03 1.67
CA ALA A 168 -6.30 8.13 1.76
C ALA A 168 -5.86 9.26 2.71
N ASP A 169 -5.42 8.88 3.92
CA ASP A 169 -4.65 9.76 4.79
C ASP A 169 -3.29 10.02 4.14
N ILE A 170 -3.14 11.22 3.57
CA ILE A 170 -1.93 11.59 2.80
C ILE A 170 -0.71 11.62 3.73
N PHE A 171 -0.86 12.03 4.99
CA PHE A 171 0.30 12.22 5.84
C PHE A 171 0.82 10.90 6.44
N LEU A 172 -0.04 10.06 7.02
CA LEU A 172 0.40 8.81 7.66
C LEU A 172 0.30 7.59 6.74
N GLY A 173 -0.85 7.37 6.09
CA GLY A 173 -1.14 6.12 5.36
C GLY A 173 -0.48 6.06 3.98
N VAL A 174 -0.66 7.09 3.16
CA VAL A 174 -0.19 7.09 1.75
C VAL A 174 1.29 6.74 1.58
N PRO A 175 2.24 7.22 2.43
CA PRO A 175 3.63 6.81 2.34
C PRO A 175 3.87 5.31 2.47
N PHE A 176 3.13 4.64 3.34
CA PHE A 176 3.16 3.18 3.52
C PHE A 176 2.56 2.47 2.30
N ASN A 177 1.42 2.95 1.79
CA ASN A 177 0.75 2.35 0.64
C ASN A 177 1.61 2.45 -0.63
N ILE A 178 2.28 3.60 -0.88
CA ILE A 178 3.22 3.75 -2.00
C ILE A 178 4.31 2.68 -1.93
N ALA A 179 4.97 2.55 -0.79
CA ALA A 179 6.06 1.61 -0.61
C ALA A 179 5.59 0.15 -0.70
N SER A 180 4.43 -0.18 -0.11
CA SER A 180 3.86 -1.52 -0.11
C SER A 180 3.51 -2.00 -1.51
N TYR A 181 2.80 -1.20 -2.31
CA TYR A 181 2.41 -1.60 -3.66
C TYR A 181 3.56 -1.53 -4.68
N ALA A 182 4.51 -0.62 -4.49
CA ALA A 182 5.76 -0.64 -5.25
C ALA A 182 6.54 -1.95 -4.99
N LEU A 183 6.64 -2.35 -3.71
CA LEU A 183 7.30 -3.60 -3.33
C LEU A 183 6.56 -4.83 -3.90
N LEU A 184 5.23 -4.88 -3.77
CA LEU A 184 4.41 -5.94 -4.38
C LEU A 184 4.62 -6.03 -5.89
N THR A 185 4.68 -4.88 -6.58
CA THR A 185 4.95 -4.84 -8.03
C THR A 185 6.31 -5.43 -8.36
N MET A 186 7.36 -5.10 -7.61
CA MET A 186 8.70 -5.65 -7.78
C MET A 186 8.73 -7.16 -7.52
N MET A 187 8.06 -7.64 -6.45
CA MET A 187 7.98 -9.07 -6.12
C MET A 187 7.29 -9.87 -7.23
N VAL A 188 6.13 -9.39 -7.70
CA VAL A 188 5.39 -10.05 -8.79
C VAL A 188 6.19 -10.01 -10.10
N ALA A 189 6.84 -8.89 -10.42
CA ALA A 189 7.71 -8.79 -11.59
C ALA A 189 8.82 -9.85 -11.55
N GLN A 190 9.51 -9.99 -10.41
CA GLN A 190 10.58 -10.99 -10.26
C GLN A 190 10.07 -12.41 -10.50
N VAL A 191 9.00 -12.84 -9.82
CA VAL A 191 8.50 -14.22 -9.92
C VAL A 191 7.84 -14.54 -11.25
N THR A 192 7.48 -13.51 -12.03
CA THR A 192 6.95 -13.64 -13.40
C THR A 192 8.02 -13.37 -14.49
N LYS A 193 9.27 -13.12 -14.09
CA LYS A 193 10.42 -12.83 -14.97
C LYS A 193 10.23 -11.59 -15.85
N LEU A 194 9.57 -10.58 -15.30
CA LEU A 194 9.40 -9.26 -15.91
C LEU A 194 10.27 -8.22 -15.17
N ALA A 195 10.57 -7.11 -15.84
CA ALA A 195 11.18 -5.96 -15.17
C ALA A 195 10.08 -5.14 -14.44
N PRO A 196 10.37 -4.49 -13.32
CA PRO A 196 9.44 -3.53 -12.72
C PRO A 196 9.16 -2.35 -13.65
N GLY A 197 7.90 -2.01 -13.81
CA GLY A 197 7.42 -0.86 -14.60
C GLY A 197 7.08 0.34 -13.71
N GLU A 198 5.82 0.79 -13.75
CA GLU A 198 5.34 1.90 -12.95
C GLU A 198 4.43 1.39 -11.82
N PHE A 199 4.46 2.08 -10.68
CA PHE A 199 3.36 2.07 -9.73
C PHE A 199 2.50 3.32 -9.93
N ILE A 200 1.21 3.13 -10.18
CA ILE A 200 0.23 4.19 -10.37
C ILE A 200 -0.73 4.15 -9.18
N HIS A 201 -0.82 5.27 -8.44
CA HIS A 201 -1.67 5.40 -7.28
C HIS A 201 -2.83 6.34 -7.58
N THR A 202 -4.03 5.80 -7.67
CA THR A 202 -5.27 6.54 -7.96
C THR A 202 -6.10 6.65 -6.68
N PHE A 203 -6.55 7.86 -6.37
CA PHE A 203 -7.28 8.18 -5.16
C PHE A 203 -8.73 8.55 -5.44
N GLY A 204 -9.61 8.14 -4.54
CA GLY A 204 -10.92 8.74 -4.34
C GLY A 204 -10.80 9.97 -3.44
N ASP A 205 -11.14 9.85 -2.15
CA ASP A 205 -10.97 10.90 -1.15
C ASP A 205 -9.51 10.93 -0.64
N ALA A 206 -8.74 11.91 -1.08
CA ALA A 206 -7.38 12.15 -0.62
C ALA A 206 -7.38 13.30 0.37
N HIS A 207 -6.99 13.06 1.63
CA HIS A 207 -7.20 14.00 2.70
C HIS A 207 -6.00 14.14 3.66
N LEU A 208 -5.92 15.33 4.27
CA LEU A 208 -5.08 15.63 5.43
C LEU A 208 -5.99 15.89 6.62
N TYR A 209 -5.75 15.20 7.73
CA TYR A 209 -6.40 15.52 9.00
C TYR A 209 -5.99 16.91 9.48
N LEU A 210 -6.91 17.67 10.08
CA LEU A 210 -6.65 19.04 10.53
C LEU A 210 -5.55 19.12 11.59
N ASN A 211 -5.37 18.07 12.40
CA ASN A 211 -4.28 17.95 13.36
C ASN A 211 -2.91 17.61 12.74
N HIS A 212 -2.83 17.40 11.42
CA HIS A 212 -1.58 17.12 10.68
C HIS A 212 -1.10 18.31 9.82
N LEU A 213 -1.80 19.44 9.80
CA LEU A 213 -1.48 20.55 8.89
C LEU A 213 -0.10 21.15 9.12
N GLU A 214 0.33 21.29 10.38
CA GLU A 214 1.69 21.78 10.71
C GLU A 214 2.77 20.79 10.28
N GLN A 215 2.54 19.51 10.52
CA GLN A 215 3.44 18.43 10.10
C GLN A 215 3.57 18.36 8.59
N ALA A 216 2.47 18.56 7.86
CA ALA A 216 2.47 18.60 6.40
C ALA A 216 3.27 19.81 5.88
N ARG A 217 3.09 21.00 6.45
CA ARG A 217 3.89 22.18 6.12
C ARG A 217 5.37 21.99 6.41
N LEU A 218 5.70 21.39 7.55
CA LEU A 218 7.09 21.04 7.89
C LEU A 218 7.67 20.05 6.87
N GLN A 219 6.92 19.05 6.45
CA GLN A 219 7.38 18.09 5.45
C GLN A 219 7.61 18.75 4.09
N LEU A 220 6.72 19.66 3.67
CA LEU A 220 6.84 20.41 2.42
C LEU A 220 8.05 21.39 2.40
N SER A 221 8.51 21.85 3.56
CA SER A 221 9.72 22.67 3.66
C SER A 221 11.03 21.91 3.41
N ARG A 222 10.97 20.56 3.33
CA ARG A 222 12.14 19.70 3.17
C ARG A 222 12.33 19.31 1.72
N ALA A 223 13.54 19.54 1.18
CA ALA A 223 13.88 19.09 -0.17
C ALA A 223 13.92 17.55 -0.25
N PRO A 224 13.29 16.93 -1.25
CA PRO A 224 13.44 15.50 -1.50
C PRO A 224 14.92 15.15 -1.75
N ARG A 225 15.35 14.00 -1.24
CA ARG A 225 16.65 13.42 -1.51
C ARG A 225 16.53 12.34 -2.57
N ARG A 226 17.67 11.78 -3.01
CA ARG A 226 17.70 10.65 -3.94
C ARG A 226 16.87 9.48 -3.41
N LEU A 227 16.17 8.79 -4.32
CA LEU A 227 15.44 7.57 -3.97
C LEU A 227 16.42 6.45 -3.58
N PRO A 228 16.08 5.65 -2.56
CA PRO A 228 16.83 4.45 -2.24
C PRO A 228 16.63 3.38 -3.30
N ARG A 229 17.43 2.32 -3.19
CA ARG A 229 17.27 1.10 -3.98
C ARG A 229 16.76 -0.04 -3.12
N MET A 230 15.76 -0.76 -3.61
CA MET A 230 15.28 -2.00 -3.01
C MET A 230 15.86 -3.17 -3.80
N LYS A 231 16.58 -4.06 -3.12
CA LYS A 231 17.03 -5.33 -3.67
C LYS A 231 16.21 -6.46 -3.08
N LEU A 232 15.72 -7.33 -3.96
CA LEU A 232 15.05 -8.57 -3.58
C LEU A 232 16.06 -9.72 -3.74
N ASN A 233 15.97 -10.73 -2.88
CA ASN A 233 16.74 -11.96 -3.02
C ASN A 233 16.39 -12.64 -4.37
N PRO A 234 17.34 -12.73 -5.32
CA PRO A 234 17.06 -13.24 -6.67
C PRO A 234 16.73 -14.74 -6.69
N GLU A 235 17.07 -15.49 -5.65
CA GLU A 235 16.77 -16.92 -5.54
C GLU A 235 15.29 -17.21 -5.27
N VAL A 236 14.52 -16.21 -4.83
CA VAL A 236 13.09 -16.38 -4.56
C VAL A 236 12.31 -16.34 -5.88
N THR A 237 11.70 -17.47 -6.23
CA THR A 237 10.94 -17.67 -7.47
C THR A 237 9.44 -17.89 -7.25
N ASP A 238 9.03 -18.01 -6.00
CA ASP A 238 7.63 -18.10 -5.59
C ASP A 238 7.27 -16.88 -4.74
N LEU A 239 6.17 -16.18 -5.11
CA LEU A 239 5.71 -14.98 -4.42
C LEU A 239 5.44 -15.22 -2.92
N PHE A 240 4.97 -16.40 -2.56
CA PHE A 240 4.61 -16.76 -1.20
C PHE A 240 5.78 -17.28 -0.36
N ALA A 241 6.96 -17.44 -0.98
CA ALA A 241 8.18 -17.85 -0.30
C ALA A 241 9.02 -16.69 0.22
N PHE A 242 8.70 -15.44 -0.16
CA PHE A 242 9.42 -14.27 0.35
C PHE A 242 9.33 -14.14 1.86
N ARG A 243 10.44 -13.77 2.49
CA ARG A 243 10.59 -13.48 3.91
C ARG A 243 11.15 -12.08 4.10
N ALA A 244 11.09 -11.54 5.32
CA ALA A 244 11.54 -10.19 5.60
C ALA A 244 13.03 -9.95 5.28
N GLU A 245 13.86 -10.96 5.44
CA GLU A 245 15.31 -10.94 5.14
C GLU A 245 15.62 -10.90 3.65
N ASP A 246 14.67 -11.19 2.77
CA ASP A 246 14.83 -11.15 1.32
C ASP A 246 14.80 -9.74 0.74
N PHE A 247 14.53 -8.73 1.57
CA PHE A 247 14.43 -7.32 1.18
C PHE A 247 15.58 -6.50 1.77
N VAL A 248 16.43 -5.96 0.90
CA VAL A 248 17.56 -5.12 1.31
C VAL A 248 17.38 -3.71 0.76
N LEU A 249 17.23 -2.74 1.66
CA LEU A 249 17.14 -1.32 1.30
C LEU A 249 18.53 -0.70 1.35
N GLU A 250 18.97 -0.13 0.22
CA GLU A 250 20.25 0.55 0.07
C GLU A 250 20.06 2.04 -0.14
N ASP A 251 21.00 2.85 0.31
CA ASP A 251 21.08 4.30 0.08
C ASP A 251 19.85 5.07 0.61
N TYR A 252 19.23 4.63 1.70
CA TYR A 252 18.10 5.35 2.29
C TYR A 252 18.55 6.39 3.29
N GLU A 253 18.57 7.65 2.86
CA GLU A 253 18.99 8.82 3.65
C GLU A 253 17.82 9.80 3.82
N PRO A 254 16.77 9.48 4.59
CA PRO A 254 15.63 10.36 4.75
C PRO A 254 15.93 11.52 5.72
N HIS A 255 15.12 12.58 5.63
CA HIS A 255 14.98 13.51 6.73
C HIS A 255 14.40 12.82 7.97
N PRO A 256 14.61 13.37 9.18
CA PRO A 256 14.08 12.79 10.42
C PRO A 256 12.56 12.57 10.36
N LEU A 257 12.10 11.58 11.14
CA LEU A 257 10.68 11.32 11.34
C LEU A 257 9.94 12.60 11.80
N ILE A 258 8.73 12.78 11.28
CA ILE A 258 7.76 13.76 11.77
C ILE A 258 6.64 12.96 12.45
N LYS A 259 6.55 13.12 13.78
CA LYS A 259 5.51 12.44 14.58
C LYS A 259 4.15 13.09 14.35
N ALA A 260 3.12 12.28 14.24
CA ALA A 260 1.71 12.71 14.22
C ALA A 260 0.85 11.66 14.94
N LYS A 261 -0.28 12.10 15.47
CA LYS A 261 -1.26 11.19 16.11
C LYS A 261 -2.14 10.56 15.04
N VAL A 262 -2.41 9.28 15.17
CA VAL A 262 -3.41 8.60 14.34
C VAL A 262 -4.79 9.16 14.71
N ALA A 263 -5.64 9.41 13.72
CA ALA A 263 -7.04 9.76 13.92
C ALA A 263 -7.87 8.46 13.90
N VAL A 264 -8.43 8.08 15.03
CA VAL A 264 -9.22 6.85 15.26
C VAL A 264 -10.66 7.14 15.62
#